data_57ea9acc47b92473e726f3d74d992b39
#
_entry.id   57ea9acc47b92473e726f3d74d992b39
#
_cell.length_a   1.000
_cell.length_b   1.000
_cell.length_c   1.000
_cell.angle_alpha   90.00
_cell.angle_beta   90.00
_cell.angle_gamma   90.00
#
_symmetry.space_group_name_H-M   'P 1'
#
loop_
_entity.id
_entity.type
_entity.pdbx_description
1 polymer ?
#
loop_
_entity_poly.entity_id
_entity_poly.type
_entity_poly.pdbx_seq_one_letter_code
_entity_poly.pdbx_strand_id
1 'polypeptide(L)'
;MIKVKQFNAVSAYNVLKQIKTKELPVEVAIAIWKNVKVLKPIATSYEEAIKDSKESLKGDNDEEMYKLLVELQKKETDEAAGKYTFTHTDNENRVKVTEYYSNAQNKLNAFIKELDNKEVEIEHTTIKEDDLIKALIGTDFNIGVIELIDFLFEDAPKADNKENK
;
A
#
# COMPACT_ATOMS: atom_id res chain seq x y z
N MET A 1 -12.48 -21.09 -1.20
CA MET A 1 -11.36 -20.25 -1.71
C MET A 1 -11.93 -19.22 -2.68
N ILE A 2 -11.44 -18.02 -2.65
CA ILE A 2 -11.78 -16.94 -3.58
C ILE A 2 -10.49 -16.37 -4.19
N LYS A 3 -10.60 -15.81 -5.40
CA LYS A 3 -9.52 -15.06 -6.05
C LYS A 3 -9.77 -13.58 -5.87
N VAL A 4 -8.79 -12.86 -5.39
CA VAL A 4 -8.85 -11.42 -5.23
C VAL A 4 -7.54 -10.78 -5.70
N LYS A 5 -7.59 -9.50 -6.06
CA LYS A 5 -6.36 -8.74 -6.33
C LYS A 5 -5.54 -8.63 -5.04
N GLN A 6 -4.23 -8.70 -5.18
CA GLN A 6 -3.32 -8.61 -4.02
C GLN A 6 -3.52 -7.30 -3.25
N PHE A 7 -3.77 -6.19 -3.94
CA PHE A 7 -4.15 -4.91 -3.31
C PHE A 7 -5.36 -5.06 -2.38
N ASN A 8 -6.43 -5.75 -2.82
CA ASN A 8 -7.62 -5.96 -2.00
C ASN A 8 -7.32 -6.80 -0.76
N ALA A 9 -6.51 -7.86 -0.92
CA ALA A 9 -6.10 -8.71 0.21
C ALA A 9 -5.28 -7.92 1.26
N VAL A 10 -4.35 -7.06 0.81
CA VAL A 10 -3.54 -6.20 1.68
C VAL A 10 -4.39 -5.14 2.36
N SER A 11 -5.30 -4.50 1.61
CA SER A 11 -6.24 -3.51 2.16
C SER A 11 -7.13 -4.12 3.21
N ALA A 12 -7.69 -5.30 2.95
CA ALA A 12 -8.50 -6.03 3.92
C ALA A 12 -7.70 -6.39 5.19
N TYR A 13 -6.46 -6.84 5.06
CA TYR A 13 -5.59 -7.07 6.22
C TYR A 13 -5.45 -5.82 7.08
N ASN A 14 -5.18 -4.68 6.47
CA ASN A 14 -4.98 -3.42 7.16
C ASN A 14 -6.26 -2.93 7.84
N VAL A 15 -7.43 -3.13 7.24
CA VAL A 15 -8.73 -2.80 7.84
C VAL A 15 -9.02 -3.70 9.03
N LEU A 16 -8.96 -5.03 8.83
CA LEU A 16 -9.28 -5.99 9.88
C LEU A 16 -8.38 -5.86 11.12
N LYS A 17 -7.10 -5.53 10.91
CA LYS A 17 -6.14 -5.32 11.99
C LYS A 17 -6.47 -4.11 12.88
N GLN A 18 -7.19 -3.12 12.37
CA GLN A 18 -7.59 -1.93 13.13
C GLN A 18 -8.84 -2.17 13.99
N ILE A 19 -9.61 -3.22 13.70
CA ILE A 19 -10.85 -3.53 14.43
C ILE A 19 -10.52 -4.06 15.81
N LYS A 20 -11.02 -3.38 16.85
CA LYS A 20 -10.92 -3.81 18.24
C LYS A 20 -11.91 -4.94 18.48
N THR A 21 -11.42 -6.17 18.56
CA THR A 21 -12.27 -7.36 18.64
C THR A 21 -12.89 -7.62 20.02
N LYS A 22 -12.45 -6.92 21.07
CA LYS A 22 -12.84 -7.17 22.46
C LYS A 22 -14.34 -6.97 22.73
N GLU A 23 -14.97 -6.08 21.98
CA GLU A 23 -16.39 -5.70 22.16
C GLU A 23 -17.30 -6.33 21.10
N LEU A 24 -16.74 -7.15 20.21
CA LEU A 24 -17.48 -7.81 19.14
C LEU A 24 -18.13 -9.11 19.61
N PRO A 25 -19.23 -9.55 18.97
CA PRO A 25 -19.73 -10.91 19.11
C PRO A 25 -18.60 -11.92 18.86
N VAL A 26 -18.55 -12.98 19.67
CA VAL A 26 -17.44 -13.96 19.65
C VAL A 26 -17.23 -14.54 18.25
N GLU A 27 -18.29 -14.84 17.53
CA GLU A 27 -18.26 -15.42 16.18
C GLU A 27 -17.60 -14.45 15.17
N VAL A 28 -17.96 -13.16 15.24
CA VAL A 28 -17.39 -12.11 14.41
C VAL A 28 -15.90 -11.91 14.74
N ALA A 29 -15.55 -11.87 16.03
CA ALA A 29 -14.16 -11.74 16.46
C ALA A 29 -13.29 -12.92 15.97
N ILE A 30 -13.81 -14.15 16.03
CA ILE A 30 -13.12 -15.35 15.51
C ILE A 30 -12.96 -15.27 13.98
N ALA A 31 -14.00 -14.85 13.27
CA ALA A 31 -13.92 -14.70 11.80
C ALA A 31 -12.87 -13.66 11.39
N ILE A 32 -12.83 -12.50 12.06
CA ILE A 32 -11.80 -11.48 11.86
C ILE A 32 -10.42 -12.06 12.13
N TRP A 33 -10.21 -12.71 13.26
CA TRP A 33 -8.91 -13.30 13.61
C TRP A 33 -8.43 -14.31 12.56
N LYS A 34 -9.32 -15.20 12.08
CA LYS A 34 -8.99 -16.18 11.03
C LYS A 34 -8.57 -15.49 9.73
N ASN A 35 -9.33 -14.47 9.29
CA ASN A 35 -9.01 -13.73 8.08
C ASN A 35 -7.69 -12.96 8.22
N VAL A 36 -7.43 -12.30 9.35
CA VAL A 36 -6.13 -11.66 9.63
C VAL A 36 -4.99 -12.68 9.52
N LYS A 37 -5.16 -13.89 10.05
CA LYS A 37 -4.14 -14.94 9.96
C LYS A 37 -3.85 -15.37 8.53
N VAL A 38 -4.87 -15.50 7.69
CA VAL A 38 -4.74 -15.89 6.28
C VAL A 38 -4.14 -14.77 5.43
N LEU A 39 -4.55 -13.52 5.68
CA LEU A 39 -4.12 -12.36 4.90
C LEU A 39 -2.73 -11.84 5.29
N LYS A 40 -2.28 -12.08 6.52
CA LYS A 40 -0.99 -11.59 7.02
C LYS A 40 0.21 -11.98 6.14
N PRO A 41 0.39 -13.25 5.72
CA PRO A 41 1.51 -13.62 4.86
C PRO A 41 1.51 -12.88 3.53
N ILE A 42 0.32 -12.63 2.96
CA ILE A 42 0.15 -11.89 1.69
C ILE A 42 0.59 -10.45 1.87
N ALA A 43 0.14 -9.79 2.95
CA ALA A 43 0.50 -8.41 3.26
C ALA A 43 2.01 -8.27 3.54
N THR A 44 2.59 -9.19 4.31
CA THR A 44 4.03 -9.21 4.59
C THR A 44 4.86 -9.36 3.31
N SER A 45 4.50 -10.34 2.46
CA SER A 45 5.20 -10.56 1.18
C SER A 45 5.07 -9.36 0.23
N TYR A 46 3.92 -8.67 0.25
CA TYR A 46 3.72 -7.44 -0.51
C TYR A 46 4.64 -6.31 -0.05
N GLU A 47 4.71 -6.08 1.26
CA GLU A 47 5.58 -5.05 1.86
C GLU A 47 7.06 -5.33 1.59
N GLU A 48 7.49 -6.61 1.74
CA GLU A 48 8.86 -7.05 1.44
C GLU A 48 9.20 -6.84 -0.04
N ALA A 49 8.31 -7.22 -0.96
CA ALA A 49 8.53 -7.03 -2.40
C ALA A 49 8.71 -5.54 -2.78
N ILE A 50 7.93 -4.64 -2.17
CA ILE A 50 8.10 -3.19 -2.38
C ILE A 50 9.44 -2.71 -1.82
N LYS A 51 9.81 -3.17 -0.61
CA LYS A 51 11.09 -2.82 0.00
C LYS A 51 12.27 -3.27 -0.86
N ASP A 52 12.25 -4.52 -1.32
CA ASP A 52 13.31 -5.10 -2.16
C ASP A 52 13.39 -4.38 -3.51
N SER A 53 12.22 -4.01 -4.10
CA SER A 53 12.19 -3.21 -5.31
C SER A 53 12.83 -1.84 -5.10
N LYS A 54 12.53 -1.15 -4.00
CA LYS A 54 13.16 0.14 -3.67
C LYS A 54 14.68 0.02 -3.55
N GLU A 55 15.18 -1.02 -2.90
CA GLU A 55 16.62 -1.25 -2.77
C GLU A 55 17.26 -1.56 -4.13
N SER A 56 16.61 -2.35 -4.97
CA SER A 56 17.12 -2.71 -6.30
C SER A 56 17.13 -1.54 -7.29
N LEU A 57 16.34 -0.49 -7.03
CA LEU A 57 16.30 0.72 -7.87
C LEU A 57 17.42 1.72 -7.51
N LYS A 58 18.16 1.51 -6.42
CA LYS A 58 19.36 2.28 -6.12
C LYS A 58 20.43 1.89 -7.14
N GLY A 59 20.85 2.86 -7.94
CA GLY A 59 21.93 2.67 -8.91
C GLY A 59 23.30 2.81 -8.25
N ASP A 60 24.35 2.47 -8.99
CA ASP A 60 25.76 2.60 -8.51
C ASP A 60 26.12 4.05 -8.14
N ASN A 61 25.40 5.03 -8.69
CA ASN A 61 25.58 6.45 -8.41
C ASN A 61 24.56 7.03 -7.40
N ASP A 62 23.81 6.19 -6.68
CA ASP A 62 22.79 6.65 -5.71
C ASP A 62 23.38 7.57 -4.64
N GLU A 63 24.56 7.22 -4.11
CA GLU A 63 25.26 8.05 -3.11
C GLU A 63 25.68 9.42 -3.68
N GLU A 64 26.12 9.47 -4.93
CA GLU A 64 26.48 10.72 -5.61
C GLU A 64 25.24 11.59 -5.81
N MET A 65 24.15 11.00 -6.30
CA MET A 65 22.88 11.70 -6.50
C MET A 65 22.30 12.23 -5.20
N TYR A 66 22.42 11.47 -4.11
CA TYR A 66 21.99 11.92 -2.79
C TYR A 66 22.81 13.11 -2.27
N LYS A 67 24.13 13.07 -2.44
CA LYS A 67 25.02 14.21 -2.07
C LYS A 67 24.66 15.47 -2.88
N LEU A 68 24.44 15.32 -4.18
CA LEU A 68 23.98 16.44 -5.04
C LEU A 68 22.62 16.98 -4.60
N LEU A 69 21.67 16.10 -4.26
CA LEU A 69 20.36 16.51 -3.76
C LEU A 69 20.48 17.36 -2.49
N VAL A 70 21.25 16.90 -1.51
CA VAL A 70 21.45 17.63 -0.24
C VAL A 70 22.13 18.99 -0.46
N GLU A 71 23.12 19.04 -1.36
CA GLU A 71 23.79 20.28 -1.72
C GLU A 71 22.83 21.28 -2.38
N LEU A 72 22.01 20.81 -3.33
CA LEU A 72 21.02 21.63 -4.01
C LEU A 72 19.95 22.16 -3.05
N GLN A 73 19.45 21.35 -2.12
CA GLN A 73 18.50 21.78 -1.10
C GLN A 73 19.07 22.89 -0.20
N LYS A 74 20.36 22.79 0.16
CA LYS A 74 21.02 23.84 0.90
C LYS A 74 21.11 25.15 0.08
N LYS A 75 21.51 25.04 -1.21
CA LYS A 75 21.58 26.19 -2.11
C LYS A 75 20.20 26.83 -2.33
N GLU A 76 19.12 26.04 -2.42
CA GLU A 76 17.74 26.54 -2.50
C GLU A 76 17.36 27.35 -1.25
N THR A 77 17.75 26.90 -0.08
CA THR A 77 17.54 27.62 1.18
C THR A 77 18.31 28.94 1.19
N ASP A 78 19.58 28.93 0.74
CA ASP A 78 20.41 30.13 0.68
C ASP A 78 19.92 31.12 -0.39
N GLU A 79 19.41 30.64 -1.53
CA GLU A 79 18.79 31.49 -2.56
C GLU A 79 17.52 32.19 -2.03
N ALA A 80 16.65 31.44 -1.37
CA ALA A 80 15.43 31.99 -0.73
C ALA A 80 15.77 33.07 0.33
N ALA A 81 16.95 32.97 0.97
CA ALA A 81 17.46 33.95 1.91
C ALA A 81 18.24 35.12 1.22
N GLY A 82 18.32 35.15 -0.11
CA GLY A 82 19.07 36.13 -0.87
C GLY A 82 20.60 36.02 -0.74
N LYS A 83 21.11 34.88 -0.29
CA LYS A 83 22.53 34.63 -0.03
C LYS A 83 23.23 33.88 -1.16
N TYR A 84 22.48 33.32 -2.11
CA TYR A 84 23.01 32.52 -3.20
C TYR A 84 22.22 32.78 -4.48
N THR A 85 22.87 32.58 -5.62
CA THR A 85 22.24 32.60 -6.96
C THR A 85 22.68 31.34 -7.70
N PHE A 86 21.73 30.58 -8.24
CA PHE A 86 22.00 29.34 -8.97
C PHE A 86 22.86 29.58 -10.20
N THR A 87 23.93 28.81 -10.32
CA THR A 87 24.81 28.78 -11.50
C THR A 87 24.23 27.88 -12.58
N HIS A 88 24.81 27.93 -13.78
CA HIS A 88 24.46 27.01 -14.88
C HIS A 88 24.68 25.54 -14.46
N THR A 89 25.81 25.23 -13.82
CA THR A 89 26.14 23.90 -13.31
C THR A 89 25.15 23.41 -12.24
N ASP A 90 24.70 24.30 -11.36
CA ASP A 90 23.66 23.94 -10.38
C ASP A 90 22.34 23.54 -11.05
N ASN A 91 21.95 24.25 -12.09
CA ASN A 91 20.76 23.92 -12.87
C ASN A 91 20.90 22.58 -13.61
N GLU A 92 22.07 22.29 -14.18
CA GLU A 92 22.35 20.99 -14.80
C GLU A 92 22.30 19.85 -13.77
N ASN A 93 22.87 20.04 -12.58
CA ASN A 93 22.83 19.08 -11.49
C ASN A 93 21.40 18.87 -11.00
N ARG A 94 20.59 19.93 -10.96
CA ARG A 94 19.17 19.87 -10.62
C ARG A 94 18.37 18.98 -11.56
N VAL A 95 18.63 19.14 -12.88
CA VAL A 95 18.02 18.26 -13.90
C VAL A 95 18.43 16.82 -13.69
N LYS A 96 19.74 16.54 -13.54
CA LYS A 96 20.25 15.17 -13.29
C LYS A 96 19.60 14.50 -12.09
N VAL A 97 19.57 15.19 -10.95
CA VAL A 97 18.97 14.67 -9.71
C VAL A 97 17.47 14.42 -9.89
N THR A 98 16.76 15.37 -10.52
CA THR A 98 15.32 15.24 -10.79
C THR A 98 15.04 14.04 -11.70
N GLU A 99 15.76 13.87 -12.78
CA GLU A 99 15.62 12.74 -13.70
C GLU A 99 15.90 11.40 -13.01
N TYR A 100 16.98 11.34 -12.22
CA TYR A 100 17.36 10.13 -11.48
C TYR A 100 16.23 9.66 -10.56
N TYR A 101 15.75 10.53 -9.66
CA TYR A 101 14.69 10.17 -8.71
C TYR A 101 13.33 9.97 -9.38
N SER A 102 13.01 10.74 -10.42
CA SER A 102 11.76 10.54 -11.18
C SER A 102 11.75 9.20 -11.91
N ASN A 103 12.87 8.80 -12.51
CA ASN A 103 12.97 7.51 -13.17
C ASN A 103 12.85 6.34 -12.18
N ALA A 104 13.50 6.43 -11.01
CA ALA A 104 13.37 5.44 -9.96
C ALA A 104 11.93 5.35 -9.45
N GLN A 105 11.27 6.50 -9.22
CA GLN A 105 9.88 6.54 -8.77
C GLN A 105 8.93 5.97 -9.82
N ASN A 106 9.12 6.26 -11.10
CA ASN A 106 8.29 5.73 -12.17
C ASN A 106 8.39 4.20 -12.27
N LYS A 107 9.61 3.66 -12.15
CA LYS A 107 9.82 2.20 -12.13
C LYS A 107 9.16 1.56 -10.92
N LEU A 108 9.30 2.17 -9.74
CA LEU A 108 8.64 1.69 -8.52
C LEU A 108 7.12 1.70 -8.66
N ASN A 109 6.55 2.77 -9.17
CA ASN A 109 5.10 2.88 -9.38
C ASN A 109 4.58 1.83 -10.37
N ALA A 110 5.34 1.54 -11.45
CA ALA A 110 5.00 0.49 -12.40
C ALA A 110 5.01 -0.89 -11.73
N PHE A 111 6.03 -1.18 -10.92
CA PHE A 111 6.13 -2.42 -10.15
C PHE A 111 4.97 -2.56 -9.14
N ILE A 112 4.67 -1.52 -8.38
CA ILE A 112 3.53 -1.53 -7.42
C ILE A 112 2.23 -1.79 -8.16
N LYS A 113 1.99 -1.14 -9.30
CA LYS A 113 0.78 -1.35 -10.10
C LYS A 113 0.64 -2.79 -10.61
N GLU A 114 1.75 -3.42 -11.00
CA GLU A 114 1.77 -4.84 -11.38
C GLU A 114 1.44 -5.72 -10.17
N LEU A 115 2.08 -5.46 -9.03
CA LEU A 115 1.87 -6.19 -7.80
C LEU A 115 0.43 -6.06 -7.28
N ASP A 116 -0.16 -4.86 -7.35
CA ASP A 116 -1.55 -4.58 -6.96
C ASP A 116 -2.56 -5.41 -7.74
N ASN A 117 -2.30 -5.60 -9.04
CA ASN A 117 -3.20 -6.32 -9.94
C ASN A 117 -2.98 -7.83 -9.95
N LYS A 118 -1.93 -8.33 -9.30
CA LYS A 118 -1.68 -9.77 -9.18
C LYS A 118 -2.83 -10.44 -8.42
N GLU A 119 -3.36 -11.53 -8.96
CA GLU A 119 -4.37 -12.33 -8.27
C GLU A 119 -3.74 -13.25 -7.23
N VAL A 120 -4.39 -13.33 -6.08
CA VAL A 120 -4.05 -14.27 -5.00
C VAL A 120 -5.28 -15.07 -4.61
N GLU A 121 -5.08 -16.35 -4.31
CA GLU A 121 -6.14 -17.22 -3.77
C GLU A 121 -6.09 -17.19 -2.26
N ILE A 122 -7.26 -16.97 -1.63
CA ILE A 122 -7.38 -16.96 -0.18
C ILE A 122 -8.49 -17.90 0.29
N GLU A 123 -8.23 -18.59 1.38
CA GLU A 123 -9.22 -19.35 2.12
C GLU A 123 -9.77 -18.48 3.24
N HIS A 124 -10.81 -17.71 2.93
CA HIS A 124 -11.41 -16.77 3.88
C HIS A 124 -12.48 -17.43 4.76
N THR A 125 -12.74 -16.81 5.89
CA THR A 125 -13.91 -17.08 6.73
C THR A 125 -14.90 -15.96 6.55
N THR A 126 -16.15 -16.28 6.18
CA THR A 126 -17.21 -15.28 5.96
C THR A 126 -17.51 -14.51 7.23
N ILE A 127 -17.80 -13.24 7.10
CA ILE A 127 -18.21 -12.32 8.16
C ILE A 127 -19.65 -11.91 7.90
N LYS A 128 -20.50 -11.89 8.92
CA LYS A 128 -21.84 -11.29 8.82
C LYS A 128 -21.72 -9.77 8.88
N GLU A 129 -22.01 -9.13 7.78
CA GLU A 129 -21.87 -7.68 7.62
C GLU A 129 -22.66 -6.92 8.67
N ASP A 130 -23.96 -7.26 8.83
CA ASP A 130 -24.85 -6.61 9.80
C ASP A 130 -24.33 -6.68 11.23
N ASP A 131 -23.76 -7.82 11.64
CA ASP A 131 -23.26 -8.02 12.99
C ASP A 131 -21.98 -7.20 13.22
N LEU A 132 -21.13 -7.11 12.19
CA LEU A 132 -19.93 -6.27 12.24
C LEU A 132 -20.29 -4.78 12.29
N ILE A 133 -21.16 -4.31 11.39
CA ILE A 133 -21.56 -2.89 11.33
C ILE A 133 -22.24 -2.48 12.64
N LYS A 134 -23.19 -3.28 13.17
CA LYS A 134 -23.86 -2.99 14.44
C LYS A 134 -22.86 -2.87 15.60
N ALA A 135 -21.83 -3.71 15.63
CA ALA A 135 -20.83 -3.68 16.67
C ALA A 135 -19.85 -2.51 16.55
N LEU A 136 -19.65 -1.97 15.35
CA LEU A 136 -18.75 -0.84 15.10
C LEU A 136 -19.44 0.53 15.20
N ILE A 137 -20.78 0.58 15.11
CA ILE A 137 -21.56 1.82 15.30
C ILE A 137 -21.30 2.36 16.70
N GLY A 138 -20.92 3.65 16.78
CA GLY A 138 -20.63 4.32 18.04
C GLY A 138 -19.19 4.15 18.55
N THR A 139 -18.36 3.40 17.84
CA THR A 139 -16.92 3.33 18.09
C THR A 139 -16.18 4.40 17.31
N ASP A 140 -14.87 4.56 17.55
CA ASP A 140 -13.96 5.44 16.80
C ASP A 140 -13.52 4.85 15.44
N PHE A 141 -14.04 3.69 15.05
CA PHE A 141 -13.71 3.02 13.79
C PHE A 141 -14.37 3.75 12.60
N ASN A 142 -13.59 3.99 11.54
CA ASN A 142 -14.11 4.57 10.30
C ASN A 142 -14.88 3.51 9.49
N ILE A 143 -16.22 3.53 9.56
CA ILE A 143 -17.09 2.59 8.84
C ILE A 143 -16.92 2.70 7.32
N GLY A 144 -16.53 3.86 6.78
CA GLY A 144 -16.35 4.04 5.34
C GLY A 144 -15.27 3.15 4.70
N VAL A 145 -14.40 2.52 5.50
CA VAL A 145 -13.39 1.57 4.98
C VAL A 145 -13.87 0.10 4.95
N ILE A 146 -15.11 -0.18 5.40
CA ILE A 146 -15.65 -1.54 5.42
C ILE A 146 -15.81 -2.11 3.99
N GLU A 147 -16.07 -1.27 3.00
CA GLU A 147 -16.12 -1.69 1.59
C GLU A 147 -14.83 -2.38 1.11
N LEU A 148 -13.70 -2.12 1.76
CA LEU A 148 -12.43 -2.77 1.42
C LEU A 148 -12.36 -4.26 1.85
N ILE A 149 -13.35 -4.72 2.62
CA ILE A 149 -13.48 -6.10 3.08
C ILE A 149 -14.79 -6.76 2.64
N ASP A 150 -15.54 -6.14 1.72
CA ASP A 150 -16.84 -6.60 1.25
C ASP A 150 -16.81 -8.05 0.71
N PHE A 151 -15.72 -8.44 0.05
CA PHE A 151 -15.52 -9.80 -0.45
C PHE A 151 -15.41 -10.87 0.66
N LEU A 152 -15.32 -10.47 1.93
CA LEU A 152 -15.32 -11.35 3.09
C LEU A 152 -16.73 -11.55 3.70
N PHE A 153 -17.74 -10.82 3.21
CA PHE A 153 -19.10 -10.94 3.71
C PHE A 153 -19.84 -12.15 3.11
N GLU A 154 -20.85 -12.64 3.84
CA GLU A 154 -21.64 -13.81 3.44
C GLU A 154 -22.34 -13.62 2.09
N ASP A 155 -22.84 -12.40 1.81
CA ASP A 155 -23.59 -12.01 0.63
C ASP A 155 -22.74 -11.36 -0.46
N ALA A 156 -21.41 -11.44 -0.36
CA ALA A 156 -20.53 -10.90 -1.40
C ALA A 156 -20.87 -11.52 -2.76
N PRO A 157 -21.04 -10.70 -3.84
CA PRO A 157 -21.29 -11.20 -5.17
C PRO A 157 -20.14 -12.14 -5.56
N LYS A 158 -20.48 -13.41 -5.84
CA LYS A 158 -19.50 -14.37 -6.37
C LYS A 158 -18.96 -13.79 -7.67
N ALA A 159 -17.65 -13.60 -7.74
CA ALA A 159 -17.01 -13.16 -8.98
C ALA A 159 -17.51 -14.08 -10.12
N ASP A 160 -18.27 -13.51 -11.05
CA ASP A 160 -18.74 -14.22 -12.23
C ASP A 160 -17.50 -14.70 -12.99
N ASN A 161 -17.28 -16.00 -12.96
CA ASN A 161 -16.42 -16.69 -13.94
C ASN A 161 -17.09 -16.54 -15.31
N LYS A 162 -16.93 -15.39 -15.94
CA LYS A 162 -17.17 -15.27 -17.38
C LYS A 162 -16.07 -16.04 -18.08
N GLU A 163 -16.25 -17.36 -18.17
CA GLU A 163 -15.64 -18.15 -19.21
C GLU A 163 -16.11 -17.56 -20.54
N ASN A 164 -15.20 -16.85 -21.20
CA ASN A 164 -15.40 -16.49 -22.61
C ASN A 164 -15.46 -17.79 -23.42
N LYS A 165 -16.66 -18.08 -23.94
CA LYS A 165 -16.82 -18.96 -25.09
C LYS A 165 -16.42 -18.23 -26.36
#